data_0e1bc02bb74287a1e0ddb7296348bbf0
#
_entry.id   0e1bc02bb74287a1e0ddb7296348bbf0
#
_cell.length_a   1.000
_cell.length_b   1.000
_cell.length_c   1.000
_cell.angle_alpha   90.00
_cell.angle_beta   90.00
_cell.angle_gamma   90.00
#
_symmetry.space_group_name_H-M   'P 1'
#
loop_
_entity.id
_entity.type
_entity.pdbx_description
1 polymer ?
#
loop_
_entity_poly.entity_id
_entity_poly.type
_entity_poly.pdbx_seq_one_letter_code
_entity_poly.pdbx_strand_id
1 'polypeptide(L)'
;VSWLGAIPEHWEVRRLKHVASIRFSSVDKHIIDGEEPVRLCNYVDVYYHDFIKEGLEFMSATATRSEVARFQLHHGDVLVTKDSESWDDIAVPAYVAEELDGVLCGYHLAHIRPDLRKLIGEYLFRAFRSSGINDQFRVAANGITRFGLGKYWLDNGLFLVPPLNEQQAIASFLDRETARIDMLIQKKQRQIELLQEKRSALISHAVTKGLDPNAKMKDSGIEWLGEIPAHWEVRRLKYTASINDEALSETTDPDYEFVYVDISSVDAAKGVVATEVYRFEDAPLRARRIVRDGDTIVSTVRTYLRAIAPIRDPDDNLIVSTGFAVVRPRKLDSGYLSYALRSPFFVETVVSRSTGVSYPAINAPEVGNIGVSIPPLDEQCAIASFLDRETARIDALTEKINQSMKINQSIETLHEYRVALISAAVTGKIDVRTMPAGRQEEVS
;
A
#
# COMPACT_ATOMS: atom_id res chain seq x y z
N VAL A 1 7.52 19.23 -32.55
CA VAL A 1 7.99 19.62 -31.22
C VAL A 1 8.95 18.54 -30.76
N SER A 2 10.17 18.89 -30.37
CA SER A 2 11.26 17.89 -30.15
C SER A 2 10.93 16.80 -29.13
N TRP A 3 10.19 17.12 -28.07
CA TRP A 3 9.84 16.18 -27.01
C TRP A 3 8.66 15.23 -27.35
N LEU A 4 7.81 15.57 -28.35
CA LEU A 4 6.73 14.69 -28.81
C LEU A 4 7.24 13.56 -29.75
N GLY A 5 8.40 13.77 -30.40
CA GLY A 5 8.92 12.86 -31.41
C GLY A 5 8.10 12.86 -32.71
N ALA A 6 8.13 11.75 -33.44
CA ALA A 6 7.32 11.57 -34.64
C ALA A 6 5.85 11.29 -34.27
N ILE A 7 4.94 11.94 -34.99
CA ILE A 7 3.49 11.78 -34.84
C ILE A 7 2.88 11.43 -36.18
N PRO A 8 1.68 10.84 -36.25
CA PRO A 8 0.96 10.62 -37.51
C PRO A 8 0.79 11.94 -38.31
N GLU A 9 1.06 11.89 -39.61
CA GLU A 9 1.08 13.09 -40.47
C GLU A 9 -0.26 13.86 -40.47
N HIS A 10 -1.37 13.15 -40.33
CA HIS A 10 -2.72 13.74 -40.34
C HIS A 10 -3.19 14.25 -38.97
N TRP A 11 -2.37 14.12 -37.91
CA TRP A 11 -2.67 14.67 -36.59
C TRP A 11 -2.22 16.12 -36.47
N GLU A 12 -2.98 16.92 -35.76
CA GLU A 12 -2.64 18.32 -35.51
C GLU A 12 -2.04 18.49 -34.11
N VAL A 13 -1.09 19.44 -33.98
CA VAL A 13 -0.60 19.92 -32.69
C VAL A 13 -1.29 21.24 -32.39
N ARG A 14 -2.07 21.30 -31.31
CA ARG A 14 -2.84 22.49 -30.94
C ARG A 14 -2.53 22.92 -29.50
N ARG A 15 -2.59 24.22 -29.25
CA ARG A 15 -2.60 24.74 -27.88
C ARG A 15 -3.99 24.51 -27.28
N LEU A 16 -4.03 24.15 -25.97
CA LEU A 16 -5.29 23.77 -25.31
C LEU A 16 -6.38 24.84 -25.44
N LYS A 17 -6.04 26.13 -25.32
CA LYS A 17 -6.98 27.26 -25.48
C LYS A 17 -7.70 27.33 -26.84
N HIS A 18 -7.21 26.64 -27.88
CA HIS A 18 -7.82 26.63 -29.22
C HIS A 18 -8.81 25.46 -29.39
N VAL A 19 -8.86 24.55 -28.44
CA VAL A 19 -9.68 23.33 -28.49
C VAL A 19 -10.51 23.11 -27.22
N ALA A 20 -10.32 23.95 -26.18
CA ALA A 20 -11.06 23.89 -24.94
C ALA A 20 -11.19 25.28 -24.27
N SER A 21 -12.19 25.45 -23.44
CA SER A 21 -12.33 26.57 -22.51
C SER A 21 -11.72 26.24 -21.20
N ILE A 22 -10.80 27.06 -20.67
CA ILE A 22 -10.04 26.79 -19.44
C ILE A 22 -10.38 27.90 -18.42
N ARG A 23 -10.80 27.48 -17.22
CA ARG A 23 -11.15 28.38 -16.13
C ARG A 23 -10.48 27.90 -14.83
N PHE A 24 -9.87 28.80 -14.10
CA PHE A 24 -9.44 28.55 -12.74
C PHE A 24 -10.61 28.85 -11.81
N SER A 25 -10.98 27.89 -10.99
CA SER A 25 -12.11 28.11 -10.09
C SER A 25 -11.74 29.09 -8.97
N SER A 26 -12.73 29.91 -8.61
CA SER A 26 -12.73 30.79 -7.44
C SER A 26 -13.59 30.25 -6.29
N VAL A 27 -14.35 29.18 -6.51
CA VAL A 27 -15.30 28.66 -5.52
C VAL A 27 -14.59 28.04 -4.35
N ASP A 28 -14.72 28.67 -3.18
CA ASP A 28 -14.08 28.23 -1.94
C ASP A 28 -15.05 27.35 -1.10
N LYS A 29 -14.50 26.71 -0.08
CA LYS A 29 -15.21 25.80 0.84
C LYS A 29 -16.06 26.52 1.91
N HIS A 30 -16.19 27.82 1.84
CA HIS A 30 -16.95 28.60 2.81
C HIS A 30 -18.45 28.52 2.57
N ILE A 31 -19.22 28.66 3.67
CA ILE A 31 -20.67 28.80 3.64
C ILE A 31 -20.98 30.26 3.97
N ILE A 32 -21.60 30.97 3.06
CA ILE A 32 -21.94 32.42 3.13
C ILE A 32 -23.46 32.59 3.05
N ASP A 33 -24.05 33.31 3.99
CA ASP A 33 -25.49 33.60 3.97
C ASP A 33 -25.90 34.37 2.74
N GLY A 34 -26.97 33.93 2.08
CA GLY A 34 -27.52 34.56 0.89
C GLY A 34 -26.98 34.05 -0.45
N GLU A 35 -26.00 33.15 -0.42
CA GLU A 35 -25.54 32.40 -1.57
C GLU A 35 -26.34 31.12 -1.82
N GLU A 36 -26.19 30.53 -3.02
CA GLU A 36 -26.82 29.24 -3.36
C GLU A 36 -26.07 28.06 -2.76
N PRO A 37 -26.76 27.11 -2.12
CA PRO A 37 -26.12 25.89 -1.62
C PRO A 37 -25.65 25.00 -2.79
N VAL A 38 -24.43 24.55 -2.75
CA VAL A 38 -23.78 23.73 -3.77
C VAL A 38 -22.99 22.58 -3.17
N ARG A 39 -22.66 21.61 -4.00
CA ARG A 39 -21.66 20.57 -3.71
C ARG A 39 -20.35 20.94 -4.41
N LEU A 40 -19.21 20.71 -3.76
CA LEU A 40 -17.92 21.15 -4.26
C LEU A 40 -17.01 19.96 -4.53
N CYS A 41 -16.63 19.79 -5.79
CA CYS A 41 -15.56 18.85 -6.18
C CYS A 41 -14.21 19.51 -5.89
N ASN A 42 -13.48 18.97 -4.94
CA ASN A 42 -12.23 19.52 -4.41
C ASN A 42 -10.99 18.84 -4.98
N TYR A 43 -9.82 19.32 -4.56
CA TYR A 43 -8.51 18.75 -4.91
C TYR A 43 -8.43 17.23 -4.64
N VAL A 44 -8.86 16.80 -3.46
CA VAL A 44 -8.80 15.37 -3.05
C VAL A 44 -9.68 14.48 -3.94
N ASP A 45 -10.82 14.99 -4.41
CA ASP A 45 -11.70 14.24 -5.30
C ASP A 45 -11.02 13.98 -6.65
N VAL A 46 -10.34 14.99 -7.19
CA VAL A 46 -9.60 14.89 -8.46
C VAL A 46 -8.31 14.10 -8.31
N TYR A 47 -7.62 14.23 -7.15
CA TYR A 47 -6.34 13.57 -6.92
C TYR A 47 -6.49 12.05 -6.78
N TYR A 48 -7.56 11.59 -6.09
CA TYR A 48 -7.77 10.17 -5.82
C TYR A 48 -8.70 9.45 -6.81
N HIS A 49 -9.41 10.17 -7.68
CA HIS A 49 -10.36 9.55 -8.59
C HIS A 49 -10.10 9.95 -10.05
N ASP A 50 -9.95 8.95 -10.91
CA ASP A 50 -9.87 9.14 -12.37
C ASP A 50 -11.18 9.67 -12.96
N PHE A 51 -12.31 9.33 -12.32
CA PHE A 51 -13.67 9.65 -12.79
C PHE A 51 -14.47 10.35 -11.69
N ILE A 52 -14.97 11.55 -11.98
CA ILE A 52 -15.89 12.28 -11.12
C ILE A 52 -17.31 11.92 -11.53
N LYS A 53 -18.06 11.33 -10.58
CA LYS A 53 -19.41 10.80 -10.81
C LYS A 53 -20.28 10.95 -9.57
N GLU A 54 -21.58 10.79 -9.72
CA GLU A 54 -22.51 10.74 -8.59
C GLU A 54 -22.12 9.57 -7.65
N GLY A 55 -22.34 9.77 -6.34
CA GLY A 55 -21.91 8.80 -5.31
C GLY A 55 -20.57 9.10 -4.65
N LEU A 56 -19.79 10.09 -5.13
CA LEU A 56 -18.68 10.66 -4.37
C LEU A 56 -19.21 11.58 -3.27
N GLU A 57 -18.55 11.61 -2.13
CA GLU A 57 -18.88 12.47 -1.00
C GLU A 57 -18.36 13.89 -1.23
N PHE A 58 -19.07 14.68 -2.03
CA PHE A 58 -18.71 16.06 -2.28
C PHE A 58 -18.94 16.93 -1.04
N MET A 59 -18.05 17.89 -0.84
CA MET A 59 -18.15 18.85 0.26
C MET A 59 -19.32 19.83 0.04
N SER A 60 -20.12 20.10 1.08
CA SER A 60 -21.12 21.16 1.05
C SER A 60 -20.47 22.53 1.16
N ALA A 61 -20.86 23.46 0.31
CA ALA A 61 -20.43 24.86 0.28
C ALA A 61 -21.57 25.75 -0.23
N THR A 62 -21.31 27.06 -0.37
CA THR A 62 -22.19 27.97 -1.07
C THR A 62 -21.44 28.69 -2.21
N ALA A 63 -22.15 29.16 -3.20
CA ALA A 63 -21.59 29.92 -4.31
C ALA A 63 -22.53 30.99 -4.81
N THR A 64 -21.97 32.04 -5.40
CA THR A 64 -22.76 33.08 -6.09
C THR A 64 -23.37 32.51 -7.36
N ARG A 65 -24.49 33.09 -7.84
CA ARG A 65 -25.12 32.69 -9.11
C ARG A 65 -24.15 32.72 -10.29
N SER A 66 -23.22 33.68 -10.28
CA SER A 66 -22.21 33.78 -11.34
C SER A 66 -21.21 32.65 -11.30
N GLU A 67 -20.87 32.19 -10.13
CA GLU A 67 -19.99 31.03 -9.95
C GLU A 67 -20.68 29.73 -10.30
N VAL A 68 -21.93 29.56 -9.90
CA VAL A 68 -22.74 28.40 -10.31
C VAL A 68 -22.77 28.31 -11.85
N ALA A 69 -23.17 29.37 -12.54
CA ALA A 69 -23.21 29.39 -14.00
C ALA A 69 -21.83 29.13 -14.68
N ARG A 70 -20.74 29.47 -14.00
CA ARG A 70 -19.40 29.41 -14.56
C ARG A 70 -18.68 28.12 -14.27
N PHE A 71 -18.88 27.51 -13.10
CA PHE A 71 -18.10 26.39 -12.59
C PHE A 71 -18.91 25.12 -12.39
N GLN A 72 -20.21 25.10 -12.74
CA GLN A 72 -21.02 23.90 -12.80
C GLN A 72 -20.33 22.84 -13.67
N LEU A 73 -20.16 21.62 -13.10
CA LEU A 73 -19.61 20.49 -13.81
C LEU A 73 -20.64 19.84 -14.72
N HIS A 74 -20.21 19.50 -15.92
CA HIS A 74 -21.04 18.78 -16.90
C HIS A 74 -20.29 17.56 -17.40
N HIS A 75 -21.02 16.56 -17.84
CA HIS A 75 -20.44 15.41 -18.51
C HIS A 75 -19.48 15.85 -19.64
N GLY A 76 -18.31 15.25 -19.67
CA GLY A 76 -17.28 15.57 -20.65
C GLY A 76 -16.26 16.63 -20.20
N ASP A 77 -16.48 17.31 -19.07
CA ASP A 77 -15.49 18.22 -18.51
C ASP A 77 -14.27 17.45 -17.99
N VAL A 78 -13.11 18.10 -18.00
CA VAL A 78 -11.86 17.58 -17.41
C VAL A 78 -11.40 18.55 -16.34
N LEU A 79 -11.15 18.05 -15.16
CA LEU A 79 -10.58 18.81 -14.05
C LEU A 79 -9.10 18.47 -13.91
N VAL A 80 -8.26 19.45 -13.57
CA VAL A 80 -6.85 19.20 -13.27
C VAL A 80 -6.42 19.95 -12.03
N THR A 81 -5.53 19.35 -11.24
CA THR A 81 -4.91 20.01 -10.08
C THR A 81 -4.01 21.15 -10.56
N LYS A 82 -4.19 22.36 -10.00
CA LYS A 82 -3.34 23.51 -10.34
C LYS A 82 -2.38 23.91 -9.24
N ASP A 83 -2.58 23.41 -8.03
CA ASP A 83 -1.77 23.66 -6.85
C ASP A 83 -1.46 22.33 -6.15
N SER A 84 -0.23 22.10 -5.66
CA SER A 84 0.15 20.94 -4.86
C SER A 84 1.35 21.22 -3.96
N GLU A 85 1.55 20.38 -2.95
CA GLU A 85 2.78 20.37 -2.13
C GLU A 85 3.95 19.70 -2.87
N SER A 86 3.66 18.89 -3.90
CA SER A 86 4.66 18.26 -4.76
C SER A 86 4.52 18.72 -6.21
N TRP A 87 5.64 18.95 -6.88
CA TRP A 87 5.67 19.40 -8.29
C TRP A 87 5.16 18.35 -9.27
N ASP A 88 5.31 17.08 -8.93
CA ASP A 88 4.89 15.93 -9.74
C ASP A 88 3.38 15.65 -9.65
N ASP A 89 2.70 16.25 -8.67
CA ASP A 89 1.24 16.18 -8.51
C ASP A 89 0.50 17.32 -9.23
N ILE A 90 1.20 18.13 -10.02
CA ILE A 90 0.61 19.19 -10.83
C ILE A 90 0.00 18.60 -12.11
N ALA A 91 -1.15 19.15 -12.50
CA ALA A 91 -1.95 18.76 -13.66
C ALA A 91 -2.40 17.29 -13.63
N VAL A 92 -2.65 16.74 -12.43
CA VAL A 92 -3.33 15.44 -12.28
C VAL A 92 -4.77 15.59 -12.76
N PRO A 93 -5.21 14.81 -13.76
CA PRO A 93 -6.53 14.97 -14.35
C PRO A 93 -7.57 14.05 -13.72
N ALA A 94 -8.83 14.51 -13.72
CA ALA A 94 -10.02 13.67 -13.56
C ALA A 94 -11.07 14.03 -14.62
N TYR A 95 -11.81 13.03 -15.08
CA TYR A 95 -12.86 13.17 -16.08
C TYR A 95 -14.24 13.18 -15.43
N VAL A 96 -15.08 14.13 -15.78
CA VAL A 96 -16.47 14.19 -15.32
C VAL A 96 -17.30 13.23 -16.16
N ALA A 97 -17.59 12.05 -15.58
CA ALA A 97 -18.18 10.92 -16.29
C ALA A 97 -19.71 10.96 -16.41
N GLU A 98 -20.36 11.85 -15.67
CA GLU A 98 -21.82 11.97 -15.60
C GLU A 98 -22.21 13.44 -15.50
N GLU A 99 -23.49 13.76 -15.79
CA GLU A 99 -24.03 15.07 -15.48
C GLU A 99 -24.21 15.19 -13.97
N LEU A 100 -23.68 16.26 -13.37
CA LEU A 100 -23.61 16.43 -11.92
C LEU A 100 -24.32 17.72 -11.48
N ASP A 101 -25.62 17.63 -11.23
CA ASP A 101 -26.42 18.78 -10.82
C ASP A 101 -25.95 19.37 -9.49
N GLY A 102 -25.68 20.68 -9.47
CA GLY A 102 -25.26 21.41 -8.27
C GLY A 102 -23.85 21.08 -7.77
N VAL A 103 -23.01 20.39 -8.57
CA VAL A 103 -21.60 20.15 -8.24
C VAL A 103 -20.73 21.14 -9.01
N LEU A 104 -19.93 21.91 -8.29
CA LEU A 104 -19.03 22.91 -8.86
C LEU A 104 -17.56 22.50 -8.75
N CYS A 105 -16.74 23.01 -9.66
CA CYS A 105 -15.29 22.90 -9.60
C CYS A 105 -14.73 23.74 -8.45
N GLY A 106 -13.95 23.14 -7.53
CA GLY A 106 -13.34 23.80 -6.37
C GLY A 106 -12.09 24.62 -6.68
N TYR A 107 -11.71 25.49 -5.74
CA TYR A 107 -10.68 26.53 -5.88
C TYR A 107 -9.30 26.05 -6.36
N HIS A 108 -8.84 24.89 -5.90
CA HIS A 108 -7.50 24.35 -6.25
C HIS A 108 -7.44 23.63 -7.59
N LEU A 109 -8.49 23.75 -8.40
CA LEU A 109 -8.63 23.05 -9.66
C LEU A 109 -8.72 24.03 -10.84
N ALA A 110 -8.29 23.55 -11.98
CA ALA A 110 -8.62 24.13 -13.27
C ALA A 110 -9.74 23.32 -13.93
N HIS A 111 -10.79 24.00 -14.33
CA HIS A 111 -11.94 23.46 -15.04
C HIS A 111 -11.71 23.62 -16.54
N ILE A 112 -11.65 22.51 -17.26
CA ILE A 112 -11.40 22.45 -18.68
C ILE A 112 -12.63 21.85 -19.36
N ARG A 113 -13.26 22.63 -20.23
CA ARG A 113 -14.42 22.20 -21.04
C ARG A 113 -14.02 22.13 -22.51
N PRO A 114 -13.92 20.92 -23.08
CA PRO A 114 -13.55 20.74 -24.48
C PRO A 114 -14.57 21.36 -25.47
N ASP A 115 -14.10 21.85 -26.62
CA ASP A 115 -14.94 22.08 -27.78
C ASP A 115 -15.20 20.74 -28.49
N LEU A 116 -16.36 20.14 -28.24
CA LEU A 116 -16.72 18.80 -28.73
C LEU A 116 -16.68 18.65 -30.26
N ARG A 117 -16.57 19.74 -31.02
CA ARG A 117 -16.35 19.70 -32.48
C ARG A 117 -14.89 19.41 -32.84
N LYS A 118 -13.98 19.46 -31.86
CA LYS A 118 -12.53 19.31 -32.07
C LYS A 118 -11.90 18.31 -31.11
N LEU A 119 -12.38 18.24 -29.88
CA LEU A 119 -11.75 17.49 -28.80
C LEU A 119 -12.82 16.89 -27.88
N ILE A 120 -12.71 15.58 -27.59
CA ILE A 120 -13.56 14.91 -26.62
C ILE A 120 -12.89 14.84 -25.25
N GLY A 121 -13.71 14.89 -24.18
CA GLY A 121 -13.21 14.93 -22.79
C GLY A 121 -12.44 13.68 -22.39
N GLU A 122 -12.91 12.49 -22.77
CA GLU A 122 -12.26 11.22 -22.48
C GLU A 122 -10.84 11.16 -23.06
N TYR A 123 -10.67 11.60 -24.32
CA TYR A 123 -9.34 11.65 -24.95
C TYR A 123 -8.45 12.69 -24.25
N LEU A 124 -8.97 13.87 -23.94
CA LEU A 124 -8.23 14.92 -23.23
C LEU A 124 -7.76 14.44 -21.86
N PHE A 125 -8.63 13.77 -21.10
CA PHE A 125 -8.26 13.13 -19.83
C PHE A 125 -7.09 12.15 -20.00
N ARG A 126 -7.17 11.27 -21.00
CA ARG A 126 -6.08 10.30 -21.31
C ARG A 126 -4.81 11.02 -21.76
N ALA A 127 -4.92 12.11 -22.51
CA ALA A 127 -3.77 12.90 -22.93
C ALA A 127 -3.02 13.51 -21.71
N PHE A 128 -3.73 14.04 -20.73
CA PHE A 128 -3.13 14.51 -19.47
C PHE A 128 -2.46 13.40 -18.67
N ARG A 129 -2.93 12.15 -18.77
CA ARG A 129 -2.30 10.97 -18.13
C ARG A 129 -1.02 10.51 -18.83
N SER A 130 -0.72 11.02 -20.02
CA SER A 130 0.53 10.73 -20.72
C SER A 130 1.68 11.52 -20.08
N SER A 131 2.75 10.84 -19.70
CA SER A 131 3.93 11.47 -19.09
C SER A 131 4.48 12.58 -19.98
N GLY A 132 4.70 12.32 -21.27
CA GLY A 132 5.24 13.30 -22.20
C GLY A 132 4.40 14.58 -22.32
N ILE A 133 3.06 14.46 -22.29
CA ILE A 133 2.16 15.64 -22.32
C ILE A 133 2.08 16.31 -20.95
N ASN A 134 2.05 15.57 -19.86
CA ASN A 134 1.95 16.11 -18.52
C ASN A 134 3.23 16.84 -18.08
N ASP A 135 4.40 16.36 -18.48
CA ASP A 135 5.70 16.91 -18.09
C ASP A 135 5.86 18.39 -18.44
N GLN A 136 5.23 18.87 -19.52
CA GLN A 136 5.24 20.30 -19.85
C GLN A 136 4.63 21.17 -18.73
N PHE A 137 3.65 20.66 -17.98
CA PHE A 137 3.00 21.37 -16.87
C PHE A 137 3.80 21.23 -15.58
N ARG A 138 4.38 20.06 -15.33
CA ARG A 138 5.25 19.81 -14.17
C ARG A 138 6.49 20.71 -14.20
N VAL A 139 7.14 20.84 -15.35
CA VAL A 139 8.30 21.72 -15.53
C VAL A 139 7.91 23.20 -15.42
N ALA A 140 6.67 23.56 -15.75
CA ALA A 140 6.16 24.93 -15.65
C ALA A 140 5.63 25.30 -14.25
N ALA A 141 5.53 24.34 -13.35
CA ALA A 141 5.09 24.57 -11.98
C ALA A 141 6.15 25.38 -11.21
N ASN A 142 5.70 26.39 -10.47
CA ASN A 142 6.57 27.26 -9.69
C ASN A 142 6.17 27.24 -8.21
N GLY A 143 7.14 27.24 -7.33
CA GLY A 143 6.95 27.27 -5.88
C GLY A 143 8.13 26.66 -5.11
N ILE A 144 8.14 26.80 -3.79
CA ILE A 144 9.15 26.21 -2.91
C ILE A 144 8.51 25.20 -1.96
N THR A 145 7.53 25.62 -1.19
CA THR A 145 6.76 24.76 -0.27
C THR A 145 5.41 24.32 -0.84
N ARG A 146 4.91 25.07 -1.79
CA ARG A 146 3.69 24.78 -2.54
C ARG A 146 3.89 25.18 -3.98
N PHE A 147 3.69 24.26 -4.88
CA PHE A 147 3.83 24.44 -6.32
C PHE A 147 2.48 24.88 -6.90
N GLY A 148 2.52 25.82 -7.87
CA GLY A 148 1.34 26.30 -8.57
C GLY A 148 1.57 26.36 -10.07
N LEU A 149 0.54 26.00 -10.85
CA LEU A 149 0.53 26.10 -12.30
C LEU A 149 -0.24 27.36 -12.74
N GLY A 150 0.46 28.31 -13.34
CA GLY A 150 -0.18 29.51 -13.88
C GLY A 150 -1.07 29.19 -15.08
N LYS A 151 -2.20 29.93 -15.21
CA LYS A 151 -3.16 29.74 -16.31
C LYS A 151 -2.53 29.84 -17.70
N TYR A 152 -1.53 30.71 -17.86
CA TYR A 152 -0.78 30.86 -19.13
C TYR A 152 -0.21 29.54 -19.64
N TRP A 153 0.37 28.74 -18.74
CA TRP A 153 0.98 27.48 -19.12
C TRP A 153 -0.05 26.43 -19.53
N LEU A 154 -1.18 26.39 -18.83
CA LEU A 154 -2.29 25.50 -19.18
C LEU A 154 -2.94 25.90 -20.52
N ASP A 155 -3.20 27.21 -20.72
CA ASP A 155 -3.75 27.76 -21.96
C ASP A 155 -2.85 27.43 -23.19
N ASN A 156 -1.54 27.49 -23.01
CA ASN A 156 -0.56 27.31 -24.08
C ASN A 156 0.05 25.89 -24.14
N GLY A 157 -0.36 24.99 -23.26
CA GLY A 157 0.01 23.60 -23.30
C GLY A 157 -0.32 22.96 -24.65
N LEU A 158 0.61 22.16 -25.17
CA LEU A 158 0.50 21.54 -26.49
C LEU A 158 -0.14 20.16 -26.38
N PHE A 159 -1.15 19.92 -27.17
CA PHE A 159 -1.84 18.64 -27.26
C PHE A 159 -1.88 18.16 -28.71
N LEU A 160 -1.81 16.84 -28.86
CA LEU A 160 -2.09 16.18 -30.12
C LEU A 160 -3.61 16.05 -30.29
N VAL A 161 -4.09 16.41 -31.45
CA VAL A 161 -5.53 16.42 -31.76
C VAL A 161 -5.77 15.57 -33.01
N PRO A 162 -6.01 14.25 -32.82
CA PRO A 162 -6.44 13.37 -33.91
C PRO A 162 -7.84 13.76 -34.41
N PRO A 163 -8.30 13.23 -35.55
CA PRO A 163 -9.70 13.26 -35.94
C PRO A 163 -10.60 12.67 -34.83
N LEU A 164 -11.84 13.19 -34.68
CA LEU A 164 -12.74 12.80 -33.58
C LEU A 164 -13.00 11.28 -33.47
N ASN A 165 -13.11 10.61 -34.62
CA ASN A 165 -13.28 9.16 -34.66
C ASN A 165 -12.06 8.41 -34.11
N GLU A 166 -10.85 8.95 -34.32
CA GLU A 166 -9.62 8.36 -33.74
C GLU A 166 -9.52 8.66 -32.26
N GLN A 167 -9.89 9.88 -31.82
CA GLN A 167 -9.96 10.22 -30.40
C GLN A 167 -10.87 9.23 -29.64
N GLN A 168 -12.07 8.97 -30.20
CA GLN A 168 -13.02 8.02 -29.63
C GLN A 168 -12.45 6.60 -29.58
N ALA A 169 -11.79 6.16 -30.65
CA ALA A 169 -11.15 4.85 -30.72
C ALA A 169 -10.04 4.71 -29.66
N ILE A 170 -9.18 5.74 -29.52
CA ILE A 170 -8.11 5.79 -28.52
C ILE A 170 -8.69 5.76 -27.10
N ALA A 171 -9.68 6.58 -26.79
CA ALA A 171 -10.32 6.61 -25.47
C ALA A 171 -10.93 5.25 -25.14
N SER A 172 -11.75 4.67 -26.01
CA SER A 172 -12.40 3.37 -25.80
C SER A 172 -11.38 2.23 -25.68
N PHE A 173 -10.29 2.24 -26.45
CA PHE A 173 -9.21 1.28 -26.33
C PHE A 173 -8.54 1.38 -24.97
N LEU A 174 -8.18 2.59 -24.55
CA LEU A 174 -7.51 2.82 -23.27
C LEU A 174 -8.41 2.49 -22.08
N ASP A 175 -9.70 2.80 -22.13
CA ASP A 175 -10.66 2.46 -21.07
C ASP A 175 -10.71 0.95 -20.86
N ARG A 176 -10.82 0.18 -21.94
CA ARG A 176 -10.82 -1.28 -21.88
C ARG A 176 -9.52 -1.85 -21.34
N GLU A 177 -8.37 -1.42 -21.88
CA GLU A 177 -7.08 -1.98 -21.49
C GLU A 177 -6.66 -1.55 -20.08
N THR A 178 -6.94 -0.28 -19.68
CA THR A 178 -6.65 0.15 -18.30
C THR A 178 -7.54 -0.58 -17.29
N ALA A 179 -8.84 -0.75 -17.58
CA ALA A 179 -9.73 -1.54 -16.72
C ALA A 179 -9.26 -3.00 -16.59
N ARG A 180 -8.76 -3.61 -17.68
CA ARG A 180 -8.17 -4.96 -17.64
C ARG A 180 -6.94 -5.03 -16.73
N ILE A 181 -6.06 -4.04 -16.84
CA ILE A 181 -4.86 -3.95 -16.00
C ILE A 181 -5.25 -3.79 -14.53
N ASP A 182 -6.18 -2.88 -14.22
CA ASP A 182 -6.65 -2.61 -12.87
C ASP A 182 -7.30 -3.85 -12.24
N MET A 183 -8.10 -4.60 -12.99
CA MET A 183 -8.65 -5.90 -12.54
C MET A 183 -7.57 -6.94 -12.26
N LEU A 184 -6.51 -6.99 -13.07
CA LEU A 184 -5.39 -7.91 -12.83
C LEU A 184 -4.64 -7.54 -11.55
N ILE A 185 -4.42 -6.25 -11.29
CA ILE A 185 -3.80 -5.74 -10.07
C ILE A 185 -4.64 -6.17 -8.85
N GLN A 186 -5.95 -5.88 -8.88
CA GLN A 186 -6.86 -6.23 -7.78
C GLN A 186 -6.91 -7.74 -7.50
N LYS A 187 -7.02 -8.57 -8.55
CA LYS A 187 -7.01 -10.03 -8.39
C LYS A 187 -5.74 -10.53 -7.70
N LYS A 188 -4.60 -9.95 -8.03
CA LYS A 188 -3.31 -10.35 -7.45
C LYS A 188 -3.16 -9.90 -6.01
N GLN A 189 -3.53 -8.68 -5.69
CA GLN A 189 -3.58 -8.19 -4.31
C GLN A 189 -4.46 -9.12 -3.46
N ARG A 190 -5.65 -9.46 -3.97
CA ARG A 190 -6.55 -10.38 -3.25
C ARG A 190 -5.97 -11.78 -3.07
N GLN A 191 -5.25 -12.30 -4.05
CA GLN A 191 -4.56 -13.59 -3.91
C GLN A 191 -3.48 -13.55 -2.80
N ILE A 192 -2.70 -12.48 -2.73
CA ILE A 192 -1.68 -12.30 -1.67
C ILE A 192 -2.35 -12.24 -0.29
N GLU A 193 -3.41 -11.44 -0.15
CA GLU A 193 -4.20 -11.35 1.09
C GLU A 193 -4.70 -12.72 1.54
N LEU A 194 -5.33 -13.48 0.63
CA LEU A 194 -5.84 -14.82 0.93
C LEU A 194 -4.73 -15.81 1.34
N LEU A 195 -3.54 -15.70 0.75
CA LEU A 195 -2.39 -16.52 1.16
C LEU A 195 -1.88 -16.14 2.56
N GLN A 196 -1.88 -14.85 2.91
CA GLN A 196 -1.53 -14.38 4.26
C GLN A 196 -2.58 -14.83 5.29
N GLU A 197 -3.87 -14.69 4.97
CA GLU A 197 -4.96 -15.21 5.81
C GLU A 197 -4.82 -16.72 6.04
N LYS A 198 -4.56 -17.49 4.97
CA LYS A 198 -4.33 -18.94 5.05
C LYS A 198 -3.12 -19.28 5.91
N ARG A 199 -2.01 -18.56 5.76
CA ARG A 199 -0.80 -18.74 6.58
C ARG A 199 -1.10 -18.54 8.06
N SER A 200 -1.78 -17.46 8.39
CA SER A 200 -2.19 -17.13 9.75
C SER A 200 -3.12 -18.17 10.36
N ALA A 201 -4.12 -18.62 9.58
CA ALA A 201 -5.06 -19.65 10.00
C ALA A 201 -4.38 -21.02 10.24
N LEU A 202 -3.42 -21.41 9.37
CA LEU A 202 -2.64 -22.64 9.55
C LEU A 202 -1.82 -22.62 10.83
N ILE A 203 -1.10 -21.52 11.08
CA ILE A 203 -0.31 -21.35 12.30
C ILE A 203 -1.24 -21.41 13.52
N SER A 204 -2.30 -20.61 13.53
CA SER A 204 -3.26 -20.60 14.64
C SER A 204 -3.83 -21.99 14.92
N HIS A 205 -4.31 -22.67 13.89
CA HIS A 205 -4.90 -24.00 14.02
C HIS A 205 -3.89 -25.02 14.57
N ALA A 206 -2.71 -25.13 13.99
CA ALA A 206 -1.73 -26.12 14.37
C ALA A 206 -1.22 -25.94 15.81
N VAL A 207 -1.01 -24.68 16.27
CA VAL A 207 -0.52 -24.42 17.65
C VAL A 207 -1.61 -24.44 18.71
N THR A 208 -2.91 -24.46 18.33
CA THR A 208 -4.04 -24.49 19.29
C THR A 208 -4.85 -25.75 19.22
N LYS A 209 -4.98 -26.38 18.05
CA LYS A 209 -5.80 -27.59 17.82
C LYS A 209 -4.99 -28.83 17.50
N GLY A 210 -3.69 -28.69 17.20
CA GLY A 210 -2.84 -29.77 16.77
C GLY A 210 -3.06 -30.17 15.31
N LEU A 211 -2.52 -31.33 14.94
CA LEU A 211 -2.60 -31.86 13.58
C LEU A 211 -3.61 -33.00 13.44
N ASP A 212 -4.11 -33.59 14.55
CA ASP A 212 -5.10 -34.66 14.53
C ASP A 212 -6.53 -34.04 14.60
N PRO A 213 -7.32 -34.16 13.52
CA PRO A 213 -8.68 -33.62 13.49
C PRO A 213 -9.65 -34.39 14.40
N ASN A 214 -9.28 -35.59 14.88
CA ASN A 214 -10.09 -36.44 15.74
C ASN A 214 -9.70 -36.34 17.22
N ALA A 215 -8.74 -35.46 17.57
CA ALA A 215 -8.32 -35.28 18.94
C ALA A 215 -9.49 -34.86 19.83
N LYS A 216 -9.64 -35.50 21.00
CA LYS A 216 -10.60 -35.02 22.01
C LYS A 216 -10.18 -33.66 22.50
N MET A 217 -11.10 -32.73 22.55
CA MET A 217 -10.87 -31.36 22.97
C MET A 217 -11.29 -31.12 24.42
N LYS A 218 -10.69 -30.13 25.06
CA LYS A 218 -11.08 -29.56 26.37
C LYS A 218 -10.96 -28.06 26.34
N ASP A 219 -11.70 -27.39 27.20
CA ASP A 219 -11.55 -25.96 27.44
C ASP A 219 -10.13 -25.67 27.97
N SER A 220 -9.44 -24.72 27.37
CA SER A 220 -8.11 -24.29 27.79
C SER A 220 -8.10 -23.50 29.10
N GLY A 221 -9.26 -23.00 29.56
CA GLY A 221 -9.41 -22.05 30.65
C GLY A 221 -8.98 -20.63 30.30
N ILE A 222 -8.74 -20.35 29.01
CA ILE A 222 -8.40 -19.04 28.49
C ILE A 222 -9.42 -18.68 27.38
N GLU A 223 -10.27 -17.68 27.62
CA GLU A 223 -11.40 -17.32 26.78
C GLU A 223 -11.08 -17.22 25.29
N TRP A 224 -10.01 -16.50 24.93
CA TRP A 224 -9.62 -16.28 23.53
C TRP A 224 -8.80 -17.42 22.89
N LEU A 225 -8.29 -18.37 23.67
CA LEU A 225 -7.64 -19.58 23.15
C LEU A 225 -8.69 -20.66 22.84
N GLY A 226 -9.79 -20.65 23.59
CA GLY A 226 -10.88 -21.60 23.47
C GLY A 226 -10.45 -23.04 23.80
N GLU A 227 -10.90 -24.01 23.02
CA GLU A 227 -10.58 -25.42 23.24
C GLU A 227 -9.20 -25.81 22.67
N ILE A 228 -8.53 -26.73 23.37
CA ILE A 228 -7.27 -27.36 22.98
C ILE A 228 -7.41 -28.88 23.07
N PRO A 229 -6.52 -29.70 22.45
CA PRO A 229 -6.49 -31.15 22.68
C PRO A 229 -6.44 -31.49 24.16
N ALA A 230 -7.25 -32.49 24.58
CA ALA A 230 -7.44 -32.81 25.99
C ALA A 230 -6.16 -33.22 26.74
N HIS A 231 -5.19 -33.75 26.02
CA HIS A 231 -3.88 -34.19 26.57
C HIS A 231 -2.85 -33.04 26.60
N TRP A 232 -3.15 -31.85 25.98
CA TRP A 232 -2.26 -30.70 26.07
C TRP A 232 -2.42 -29.95 27.40
N GLU A 233 -1.40 -29.19 27.77
CA GLU A 233 -1.42 -28.30 28.92
C GLU A 233 -1.36 -26.84 28.47
N VAL A 234 -1.83 -25.94 29.32
CA VAL A 234 -1.59 -24.50 29.19
C VAL A 234 -0.68 -24.07 30.31
N ARG A 235 0.44 -23.44 29.97
CA ARG A 235 1.38 -22.91 30.96
C ARG A 235 1.78 -21.49 30.59
N ARG A 236 2.11 -20.70 31.62
CA ARG A 236 2.71 -19.37 31.39
C ARG A 236 4.10 -19.54 30.78
N LEU A 237 4.43 -18.72 29.79
CA LEU A 237 5.67 -18.78 29.03
C LEU A 237 6.93 -18.84 29.91
N LYS A 238 6.97 -18.06 31.00
CA LYS A 238 8.08 -18.03 31.97
C LYS A 238 8.41 -19.38 32.62
N TYR A 239 7.52 -20.37 32.56
CA TYR A 239 7.78 -21.71 33.12
C TYR A 239 8.35 -22.70 32.10
N THR A 240 8.36 -22.32 30.82
CA THR A 240 8.81 -23.19 29.74
C THR A 240 9.92 -22.55 28.90
N ALA A 241 10.13 -21.26 29.06
CA ALA A 241 11.18 -20.49 28.42
C ALA A 241 11.79 -19.49 29.42
N SER A 242 13.00 -19.07 29.17
CA SER A 242 13.59 -17.91 29.85
C SER A 242 13.43 -16.65 28.99
N ILE A 243 13.54 -15.51 29.63
CA ILE A 243 13.37 -14.22 28.96
C ILE A 243 14.49 -13.27 29.34
N ASN A 244 15.22 -12.80 28.33
CA ASN A 244 16.31 -11.82 28.48
C ASN A 244 17.47 -12.31 29.37
N ASP A 245 17.89 -13.56 29.20
CA ASP A 245 18.93 -14.18 30.03
C ASP A 245 20.29 -13.48 29.92
N GLU A 246 20.62 -12.96 28.74
CA GLU A 246 21.94 -12.45 28.40
C GLU A 246 21.90 -11.04 27.80
N ALA A 247 22.86 -10.22 28.21
CA ALA A 247 23.05 -8.90 27.66
C ALA A 247 24.52 -8.49 27.67
N LEU A 248 24.94 -7.65 26.74
CA LEU A 248 26.24 -7.01 26.76
C LEU A 248 26.42 -6.17 28.03
N SER A 249 27.56 -6.33 28.69
CA SER A 249 27.92 -5.51 29.83
C SER A 249 28.22 -4.06 29.40
N GLU A 250 28.04 -3.11 30.31
CA GLU A 250 28.51 -1.74 30.13
C GLU A 250 30.04 -1.67 30.02
N THR A 251 30.76 -2.70 30.53
CA THR A 251 32.20 -2.83 30.43
C THR A 251 32.68 -3.64 29.23
N THR A 252 31.83 -3.87 28.25
CA THR A 252 32.21 -4.49 26.96
C THR A 252 33.25 -3.62 26.28
N ASP A 253 34.22 -4.25 25.61
CA ASP A 253 35.28 -3.57 24.89
C ASP A 253 34.67 -2.52 23.91
N PRO A 254 35.08 -1.25 23.98
CA PRO A 254 34.59 -0.23 23.04
C PRO A 254 34.75 -0.60 21.56
N ASP A 255 35.83 -1.35 21.23
CA ASP A 255 36.11 -1.81 19.87
C ASP A 255 35.38 -3.10 19.48
N TYR A 256 34.58 -3.70 20.38
CA TYR A 256 33.84 -4.93 20.07
C TYR A 256 32.85 -4.68 18.93
N GLU A 257 33.05 -5.36 17.80
CA GLU A 257 32.15 -5.28 16.65
C GLU A 257 31.05 -6.35 16.74
N PHE A 258 29.80 -5.95 16.42
CA PHE A 258 28.66 -6.84 16.41
C PHE A 258 27.63 -6.47 15.35
N VAL A 259 26.83 -7.46 14.98
CA VAL A 259 25.67 -7.30 14.09
C VAL A 259 24.44 -6.93 14.91
N TYR A 260 23.74 -5.88 14.54
CA TYR A 260 22.62 -5.35 15.30
C TYR A 260 21.28 -5.45 14.56
N VAL A 261 20.24 -5.83 15.29
CA VAL A 261 18.86 -5.84 14.83
C VAL A 261 18.01 -4.88 15.66
N ASP A 262 17.45 -3.87 15.02
CA ASP A 262 16.44 -2.99 15.63
C ASP A 262 15.01 -3.50 15.35
N ILE A 263 14.01 -2.91 16.02
CA ILE A 263 12.58 -3.26 15.85
C ILE A 263 12.13 -2.99 14.42
N SER A 264 12.59 -1.90 13.80
CA SER A 264 12.30 -1.56 12.41
C SER A 264 12.90 -2.54 11.39
N SER A 265 13.86 -3.35 11.82
CA SER A 265 14.50 -4.37 10.98
C SER A 265 13.82 -5.75 11.04
N VAL A 266 12.65 -5.83 11.69
CA VAL A 266 11.88 -7.07 11.80
C VAL A 266 10.50 -6.90 11.16
N ASP A 267 10.25 -7.70 10.14
CA ASP A 267 8.95 -7.82 9.47
C ASP A 267 8.14 -8.98 10.08
N ALA A 268 6.84 -8.77 10.31
CA ALA A 268 5.97 -9.77 10.95
C ALA A 268 5.85 -11.09 10.16
N ALA A 269 6.02 -11.05 8.83
CA ALA A 269 5.93 -12.24 7.96
C ALA A 269 7.29 -12.83 7.63
N LYS A 270 8.31 -11.99 7.34
CA LYS A 270 9.62 -12.38 6.84
C LYS A 270 10.65 -12.60 7.96
N GLY A 271 10.38 -12.13 9.18
CA GLY A 271 11.33 -12.14 10.28
C GLY A 271 12.35 -10.99 10.19
N VAL A 272 13.63 -11.27 10.52
CA VAL A 272 14.71 -10.26 10.40
C VAL A 272 14.98 -9.99 8.93
N VAL A 273 14.83 -8.72 8.51
CA VAL A 273 14.95 -8.29 7.09
C VAL A 273 16.16 -7.39 6.84
N ALA A 274 16.74 -6.82 7.89
CA ALA A 274 17.92 -5.98 7.82
C ALA A 274 18.77 -6.10 9.08
N THR A 275 20.06 -5.88 8.94
CA THR A 275 21.02 -5.81 10.04
C THR A 275 22.00 -4.68 9.80
N GLU A 276 22.57 -4.12 10.86
CA GLU A 276 23.59 -3.10 10.80
C GLU A 276 24.80 -3.53 11.64
N VAL A 277 26.01 -3.17 11.25
CA VAL A 277 27.24 -3.48 11.99
C VAL A 277 27.66 -2.26 12.79
N TYR A 278 27.95 -2.46 14.07
CA TYR A 278 28.40 -1.39 14.96
C TYR A 278 29.62 -1.87 15.76
N ARG A 279 30.47 -0.90 16.11
CA ARG A 279 31.38 -1.01 17.26
C ARG A 279 30.62 -0.63 18.52
N PHE A 280 30.97 -1.21 19.67
CA PHE A 280 30.20 -1.02 20.90
C PHE A 280 30.11 0.44 21.31
N GLU A 281 31.19 1.25 21.14
CA GLU A 281 31.22 2.66 21.47
C GLU A 281 30.27 3.53 20.61
N ASP A 282 30.06 3.13 19.34
CA ASP A 282 29.23 3.85 18.36
C ASP A 282 27.79 3.37 18.33
N ALA A 283 27.49 2.26 19.01
CA ALA A 283 26.21 1.60 18.94
C ALA A 283 25.11 2.33 19.73
N PRO A 284 23.83 2.24 19.30
CA PRO A 284 22.73 2.74 20.11
C PRO A 284 22.74 2.13 21.52
N LEU A 285 22.45 2.90 22.56
CA LEU A 285 22.40 2.44 23.96
C LEU A 285 21.49 1.23 24.19
N ARG A 286 20.52 1.04 23.31
CA ARG A 286 19.58 -0.11 23.33
C ARG A 286 20.13 -1.38 22.67
N ALA A 287 21.30 -1.37 22.03
CA ALA A 287 21.93 -2.54 21.43
C ALA A 287 22.63 -3.38 22.51
N ARG A 288 21.86 -4.23 23.20
CA ARG A 288 22.38 -4.93 24.39
C ARG A 288 21.99 -6.40 24.50
N ARG A 289 20.88 -6.87 23.89
CA ARG A 289 20.38 -8.23 24.09
C ARG A 289 21.13 -9.21 23.21
N ILE A 290 21.77 -10.21 23.85
CA ILE A 290 22.45 -11.31 23.17
C ILE A 290 21.41 -12.35 22.80
N VAL A 291 21.43 -12.83 21.57
CA VAL A 291 20.57 -13.89 21.06
C VAL A 291 21.40 -15.11 20.65
N ARG A 292 20.77 -16.28 20.64
CA ARG A 292 21.36 -17.55 20.22
C ARG A 292 20.41 -18.27 19.26
N ASP A 293 20.94 -19.25 18.56
CA ASP A 293 20.11 -20.11 17.72
C ASP A 293 18.95 -20.74 18.52
N GLY A 294 17.75 -20.73 17.92
CA GLY A 294 16.52 -21.20 18.54
C GLY A 294 15.80 -20.18 19.44
N ASP A 295 16.38 -19.01 19.70
CA ASP A 295 15.68 -17.94 20.39
C ASP A 295 14.55 -17.36 19.51
N THR A 296 13.55 -16.78 20.14
CA THR A 296 12.54 -15.95 19.44
C THR A 296 12.48 -14.57 20.06
N ILE A 297 12.62 -13.54 19.26
CA ILE A 297 12.52 -12.15 19.69
C ILE A 297 11.07 -11.65 19.55
N VAL A 298 10.57 -10.97 20.60
CA VAL A 298 9.23 -10.41 20.66
C VAL A 298 9.34 -8.92 20.95
N SER A 299 8.85 -8.07 20.08
CA SER A 299 8.85 -6.62 20.31
C SER A 299 8.01 -6.26 21.53
N THR A 300 8.62 -5.54 22.48
CA THR A 300 7.98 -5.04 23.69
C THR A 300 7.62 -3.57 23.63
N VAL A 301 8.04 -2.86 22.58
CA VAL A 301 7.67 -1.47 22.28
C VAL A 301 7.16 -1.37 20.85
N ARG A 302 6.25 -0.43 20.58
CA ARG A 302 5.53 -0.32 19.31
C ARG A 302 4.90 -1.65 18.89
N THR A 303 4.22 -2.28 19.84
CA THR A 303 3.68 -3.65 19.69
C THR A 303 2.70 -3.81 18.54
N TYR A 304 2.13 -2.69 18.04
CA TYR A 304 1.31 -2.66 16.83
C TYR A 304 2.11 -3.08 15.55
N LEU A 305 3.44 -2.99 15.57
CA LEU A 305 4.28 -3.47 14.45
C LEU A 305 4.33 -5.00 14.39
N ARG A 306 3.91 -5.70 15.48
CA ARG A 306 3.85 -7.17 15.55
C ARG A 306 5.20 -7.83 15.20
N ALA A 307 6.30 -7.16 15.52
CA ALA A 307 7.65 -7.61 15.21
C ALA A 307 8.07 -8.77 16.11
N ILE A 308 7.82 -10.00 15.64
CA ILE A 308 8.19 -11.26 16.30
C ILE A 308 8.94 -12.13 15.28
N ALA A 309 10.16 -12.53 15.60
CA ALA A 309 11.00 -13.31 14.69
C ALA A 309 11.75 -14.43 15.40
N PRO A 310 11.82 -15.65 14.81
CA PRO A 310 12.78 -16.65 15.26
C PRO A 310 14.20 -16.23 14.88
N ILE A 311 15.15 -16.54 15.72
CA ILE A 311 16.58 -16.46 15.45
C ILE A 311 17.03 -17.83 15.02
N ARG A 312 17.51 -17.96 13.79
CA ARG A 312 17.99 -19.21 13.20
C ARG A 312 19.35 -18.96 12.58
N ASP A 313 20.31 -19.81 12.92
CA ASP A 313 21.68 -19.75 12.41
C ASP A 313 22.29 -18.34 12.46
N PRO A 314 22.24 -17.64 13.63
CA PRO A 314 22.73 -16.28 13.76
C PRO A 314 24.26 -16.24 13.75
N ASP A 315 24.81 -15.10 13.37
CA ASP A 315 26.21 -14.78 13.65
C ASP A 315 26.47 -14.82 15.16
N ASP A 316 27.65 -15.29 15.59
CA ASP A 316 28.01 -15.42 17.01
C ASP A 316 27.91 -14.10 17.79
N ASN A 317 28.00 -12.97 17.11
CA ASN A 317 27.96 -11.63 17.66
C ASN A 317 26.64 -10.91 17.34
N LEU A 318 25.53 -11.63 17.10
CA LEU A 318 24.24 -11.01 16.84
C LEU A 318 23.64 -10.43 18.13
N ILE A 319 23.35 -9.14 18.11
CA ILE A 319 22.78 -8.37 19.20
C ILE A 319 21.46 -7.77 18.75
N VAL A 320 20.45 -7.81 19.61
CA VAL A 320 19.17 -7.17 19.32
C VAL A 320 18.86 -6.04 20.32
N SER A 321 17.94 -5.17 19.94
CA SER A 321 17.51 -4.02 20.75
C SER A 321 16.91 -4.47 22.09
N THR A 322 17.12 -3.69 23.16
CA THR A 322 16.40 -3.85 24.44
C THR A 322 14.89 -3.66 24.30
N GLY A 323 14.41 -3.16 23.18
CA GLY A 323 13.01 -3.14 22.81
C GLY A 323 12.41 -4.49 22.45
N PHE A 324 13.23 -5.57 22.45
CA PHE A 324 12.78 -6.94 22.34
C PHE A 324 12.85 -7.68 23.68
N ALA A 325 11.89 -8.57 23.93
CA ALA A 325 12.05 -9.69 24.83
C ALA A 325 12.64 -10.85 24.03
N VAL A 326 13.82 -11.34 24.45
CA VAL A 326 14.47 -12.54 23.91
C VAL A 326 13.92 -13.74 24.66
N VAL A 327 13.15 -14.57 23.96
CA VAL A 327 12.51 -15.76 24.54
C VAL A 327 13.31 -16.99 24.14
N ARG A 328 13.95 -17.64 25.11
CA ARG A 328 14.79 -18.82 24.92
C ARG A 328 14.07 -20.07 25.44
N PRO A 329 13.81 -21.09 24.58
CA PRO A 329 13.15 -22.30 25.01
C PRO A 329 13.99 -23.09 25.99
N ARG A 330 13.37 -23.65 27.04
CA ARG A 330 14.04 -24.55 28.02
C ARG A 330 13.48 -25.95 27.98
N LYS A 331 12.19 -26.09 27.72
CA LYS A 331 11.46 -27.37 27.72
C LYS A 331 10.51 -27.48 26.52
N LEU A 332 10.73 -26.65 25.51
CA LEU A 332 9.94 -26.61 24.28
C LEU A 332 10.86 -26.78 23.07
N ASP A 333 10.33 -27.36 22.02
CA ASP A 333 10.95 -27.28 20.70
C ASP A 333 10.99 -25.81 20.23
N SER A 334 12.15 -25.37 19.74
CA SER A 334 12.34 -23.96 19.33
C SER A 334 11.49 -23.55 18.13
N GLY A 335 11.31 -24.47 17.18
CA GLY A 335 10.44 -24.27 16.02
C GLY A 335 8.98 -24.11 16.44
N TYR A 336 8.47 -25.00 17.29
CA TYR A 336 7.14 -24.90 17.84
C TYR A 336 6.93 -23.58 18.59
N LEU A 337 7.85 -23.25 19.51
CA LEU A 337 7.78 -22.01 20.28
C LEU A 337 7.69 -20.79 19.36
N SER A 338 8.51 -20.74 18.33
CA SER A 338 8.51 -19.63 17.37
C SER A 338 7.17 -19.45 16.67
N TYR A 339 6.48 -20.56 16.32
CA TYR A 339 5.14 -20.49 15.75
C TYR A 339 4.07 -20.13 16.78
N ALA A 340 4.16 -20.65 17.99
CA ALA A 340 3.22 -20.31 19.07
C ALA A 340 3.26 -18.79 19.38
N LEU A 341 4.47 -18.19 19.44
CA LEU A 341 4.65 -16.76 19.69
C LEU A 341 4.25 -15.88 18.50
N ARG A 342 4.26 -16.41 17.27
CA ARG A 342 3.77 -15.71 16.06
C ARG A 342 2.31 -15.98 15.76
N SER A 343 1.63 -16.81 16.56
CA SER A 343 0.19 -17.04 16.38
C SER A 343 -0.62 -15.77 16.65
N PRO A 344 -1.72 -15.56 15.91
CA PRO A 344 -2.62 -14.42 16.15
C PRO A 344 -3.03 -14.27 17.61
N PHE A 345 -3.30 -15.38 18.28
CA PHE A 345 -3.62 -15.43 19.70
C PHE A 345 -2.56 -14.74 20.57
N PHE A 346 -1.30 -15.12 20.44
CA PHE A 346 -0.21 -14.57 21.24
C PHE A 346 0.04 -13.10 20.88
N VAL A 347 0.09 -12.80 19.60
CA VAL A 347 0.31 -11.43 19.08
C VAL A 347 -0.75 -10.46 19.58
N GLU A 348 -2.03 -10.81 19.46
CA GLU A 348 -3.15 -9.96 19.95
C GLU A 348 -3.13 -9.83 21.49
N THR A 349 -2.70 -10.87 22.20
CA THR A 349 -2.53 -10.79 23.65
C THR A 349 -1.42 -9.79 24.02
N VAL A 350 -0.30 -9.78 23.30
CA VAL A 350 0.77 -8.78 23.49
C VAL A 350 0.25 -7.36 23.20
N VAL A 351 -0.45 -7.17 22.09
CA VAL A 351 -1.02 -5.86 21.70
C VAL A 351 -2.05 -5.38 22.75
N SER A 352 -2.99 -6.23 23.15
CA SER A 352 -4.06 -5.87 24.09
C SER A 352 -3.56 -5.52 25.50
N ARG A 353 -2.42 -6.10 25.93
CA ARG A 353 -1.79 -5.81 27.22
C ARG A 353 -0.82 -4.62 27.18
N SER A 354 -0.56 -4.10 26.00
CA SER A 354 0.33 -2.94 25.82
C SER A 354 -0.35 -1.66 26.27
N THR A 355 0.40 -0.79 26.94
CA THR A 355 -0.06 0.52 27.43
C THR A 355 0.70 1.65 26.74
N GLY A 356 0.04 2.80 26.59
CA GLY A 356 0.60 3.98 25.90
C GLY A 356 -0.11 4.29 24.58
N VAL A 357 -0.20 5.57 24.22
CA VAL A 357 -0.95 6.03 23.03
C VAL A 357 -0.06 6.02 21.79
N SER A 358 1.05 6.76 21.80
CA SER A 358 1.94 6.89 20.62
C SER A 358 2.93 5.73 20.49
N TYR A 359 3.38 5.18 21.59
CA TYR A 359 4.36 4.10 21.66
C TYR A 359 3.87 3.03 22.65
N PRO A 360 2.84 2.24 22.29
CA PRO A 360 2.35 1.19 23.17
C PRO A 360 3.46 0.18 23.47
N ALA A 361 3.59 -0.17 24.74
CA ALA A 361 4.62 -1.06 25.25
C ALA A 361 4.08 -2.05 26.27
N ILE A 362 4.71 -3.22 26.34
CA ILE A 362 4.51 -4.28 27.33
C ILE A 362 5.87 -4.60 27.96
N ASN A 363 5.91 -4.94 29.25
CA ASN A 363 7.18 -5.34 29.85
C ASN A 363 7.44 -6.84 29.68
N ALA A 364 8.73 -7.25 29.74
CA ALA A 364 9.13 -8.63 29.56
C ALA A 364 8.49 -9.60 30.59
N PRO A 365 8.32 -9.26 31.88
CA PRO A 365 7.57 -10.09 32.84
C PRO A 365 6.12 -10.34 32.43
N GLU A 366 5.45 -9.37 31.82
CA GLU A 366 4.05 -9.53 31.34
C GLU A 366 4.00 -10.44 30.12
N VAL A 367 4.98 -10.35 29.19
CA VAL A 367 5.15 -11.32 28.10
C VAL A 367 5.32 -12.72 28.67
N GLY A 368 6.14 -12.90 29.71
CA GLY A 368 6.33 -14.15 30.41
C GLY A 368 5.08 -14.70 31.10
N ASN A 369 4.11 -13.86 31.42
CA ASN A 369 2.84 -14.27 32.04
C ASN A 369 1.75 -14.67 31.03
N ILE A 370 2.00 -14.54 29.72
CA ILE A 370 1.08 -15.03 28.69
C ILE A 370 1.06 -16.56 28.69
N GLY A 371 -0.13 -17.14 28.67
CA GLY A 371 -0.31 -18.59 28.57
C GLY A 371 -0.03 -19.09 27.16
N VAL A 372 0.65 -20.20 27.02
CA VAL A 372 0.87 -20.89 25.75
C VAL A 372 0.45 -22.35 25.89
N SER A 373 -0.05 -22.92 24.79
CA SER A 373 -0.38 -24.35 24.70
C SER A 373 0.90 -25.17 24.63
N ILE A 374 0.93 -26.30 25.33
CA ILE A 374 2.10 -27.17 25.46
C ILE A 374 1.71 -28.59 25.05
N PRO A 375 1.92 -28.97 23.80
CA PRO A 375 1.84 -30.37 23.35
C PRO A 375 2.95 -31.23 23.96
N PRO A 376 2.85 -32.57 23.89
CA PRO A 376 4.00 -33.48 24.01
C PRO A 376 5.10 -33.10 23.02
N LEU A 377 6.36 -33.37 23.35
CA LEU A 377 7.51 -32.90 22.57
C LEU A 377 7.54 -33.43 21.13
N ASP A 378 7.14 -34.70 20.94
CA ASP A 378 6.97 -35.29 19.61
C ASP A 378 5.94 -34.59 18.76
N GLU A 379 4.82 -34.16 19.34
CA GLU A 379 3.82 -33.37 18.65
C GLU A 379 4.32 -31.93 18.36
N GLN A 380 5.10 -31.34 19.28
CA GLN A 380 5.73 -30.03 19.03
C GLN A 380 6.62 -30.08 17.77
N CYS A 381 7.51 -31.08 17.69
CA CYS A 381 8.39 -31.29 16.54
C CYS A 381 7.57 -31.56 15.25
N ALA A 382 6.49 -32.34 15.34
CA ALA A 382 5.62 -32.61 14.18
C ALA A 382 4.89 -31.34 13.70
N ILE A 383 4.38 -30.53 14.62
CA ILE A 383 3.72 -29.23 14.32
C ILE A 383 4.73 -28.26 13.70
N ALA A 384 5.92 -28.13 14.28
CA ALA A 384 6.96 -27.26 13.74
C ALA A 384 7.33 -27.66 12.30
N SER A 385 7.61 -28.95 12.07
CA SER A 385 7.97 -29.48 10.75
C SER A 385 6.83 -29.33 9.73
N PHE A 386 5.58 -29.51 10.16
CA PHE A 386 4.40 -29.27 9.30
C PHE A 386 4.31 -27.80 8.91
N LEU A 387 4.42 -26.90 9.89
CA LEU A 387 4.31 -25.44 9.64
C LEU A 387 5.48 -24.91 8.82
N ASP A 388 6.72 -25.38 9.04
CA ASP A 388 7.88 -25.03 8.22
C ASP A 388 7.62 -25.38 6.74
N ARG A 389 7.12 -26.58 6.46
CA ARG A 389 6.81 -27.00 5.10
C ARG A 389 5.67 -26.20 4.46
N GLU A 390 4.56 -26.05 5.18
CA GLU A 390 3.37 -25.37 4.61
C GLU A 390 3.56 -23.84 4.49
N THR A 391 4.27 -23.21 5.46
CA THR A 391 4.59 -21.78 5.33
C THR A 391 5.60 -21.54 4.20
N ALA A 392 6.64 -22.37 4.06
CA ALA A 392 7.57 -22.28 2.94
C ALA A 392 6.86 -22.44 1.58
N ARG A 393 5.86 -23.34 1.51
CA ARG A 393 5.04 -23.50 0.30
C ARG A 393 4.20 -22.24 0.00
N ILE A 394 3.61 -21.63 1.02
CA ILE A 394 2.86 -20.37 0.88
C ILE A 394 3.80 -19.25 0.47
N ASP A 395 4.96 -19.14 1.11
CA ASP A 395 5.97 -18.13 0.81
C ASP A 395 6.48 -18.29 -0.64
N ALA A 396 6.74 -19.52 -1.10
CA ALA A 396 7.09 -19.82 -2.48
C ALA A 396 5.97 -19.50 -3.49
N LEU A 397 4.69 -19.72 -3.12
CA LEU A 397 3.55 -19.32 -3.94
C LEU A 397 3.41 -17.79 -3.98
N THR A 398 3.55 -17.14 -2.85
CA THR A 398 3.56 -15.67 -2.76
C THR A 398 4.71 -15.12 -3.59
N GLU A 399 5.89 -15.70 -3.48
CA GLU A 399 7.05 -15.32 -4.27
C GLU A 399 6.85 -15.64 -5.76
N LYS A 400 6.22 -16.76 -6.13
CA LYS A 400 5.81 -17.04 -7.51
C LYS A 400 4.75 -16.08 -8.01
N ILE A 401 3.73 -15.77 -7.22
CA ILE A 401 2.79 -14.68 -7.51
C ILE A 401 3.59 -13.38 -7.58
N ASN A 402 4.58 -13.14 -6.77
CA ASN A 402 5.53 -12.04 -6.82
C ASN A 402 6.56 -12.18 -7.97
N GLN A 403 7.06 -13.33 -8.39
CA GLN A 403 8.06 -13.58 -9.45
C GLN A 403 7.49 -14.03 -10.80
N SER A 404 6.33 -14.67 -10.87
CA SER A 404 5.63 -14.93 -12.16
C SER A 404 5.28 -13.63 -12.87
N MET A 405 5.59 -12.57 -12.13
CA MET A 405 5.82 -11.22 -12.63
C MET A 405 6.77 -10.57 -11.64
N LYS A 406 7.75 -10.43 -11.17
CA LYS A 406 8.40 -9.50 -10.25
C LYS A 406 7.35 -8.56 -9.57
N ILE A 407 6.57 -8.91 -8.57
CA ILE A 407 5.26 -8.27 -8.30
C ILE A 407 5.25 -7.00 -7.45
N ASN A 408 6.23 -6.65 -6.70
CA ASN A 408 6.34 -5.20 -6.48
C ASN A 408 6.81 -4.53 -7.81
N GLN A 409 7.67 -5.17 -8.58
CA GLN A 409 7.96 -4.79 -9.96
C GLN A 409 6.82 -5.04 -10.96
N SER A 410 5.78 -5.80 -10.73
CA SER A 410 4.74 -6.04 -11.70
C SER A 410 3.42 -5.36 -11.38
N ILE A 411 3.15 -4.96 -10.15
CA ILE A 411 2.23 -3.85 -9.89
C ILE A 411 2.90 -2.56 -10.39
N GLU A 412 4.15 -2.29 -10.07
CA GLU A 412 4.94 -1.22 -10.68
C GLU A 412 5.03 -1.37 -12.20
N THR A 413 5.40 -2.52 -12.74
CA THR A 413 5.47 -2.75 -14.19
C THR A 413 4.09 -2.70 -14.86
N LEU A 414 3.01 -3.10 -14.21
CA LEU A 414 1.65 -2.89 -14.72
C LEU A 414 1.26 -1.42 -14.67
N HIS A 415 1.66 -0.68 -13.65
CA HIS A 415 1.49 0.76 -13.61
C HIS A 415 2.36 1.45 -14.67
N GLU A 416 3.62 1.07 -14.80
CA GLU A 416 4.51 1.55 -15.87
C GLU A 416 3.97 1.20 -17.25
N TYR A 417 3.51 -0.04 -17.46
CA TYR A 417 2.88 -0.46 -18.70
C TYR A 417 1.60 0.32 -19.00
N ARG A 418 0.76 0.56 -17.98
CA ARG A 418 -0.44 1.40 -18.11
C ARG A 418 -0.07 2.81 -18.58
N VAL A 419 0.93 3.43 -17.97
CA VAL A 419 1.41 4.78 -18.34
C VAL A 419 2.03 4.77 -19.75
N ALA A 420 2.85 3.78 -20.06
CA ALA A 420 3.48 3.63 -21.37
C ALA A 420 2.44 3.40 -22.49
N LEU A 421 1.41 2.57 -22.21
CA LEU A 421 0.31 2.30 -23.13
C LEU A 421 -0.50 3.57 -23.42
N ILE A 422 -0.86 4.32 -22.37
CA ILE A 422 -1.55 5.60 -22.52
C ILE A 422 -0.70 6.55 -23.37
N SER A 423 0.57 6.70 -23.03
CA SER A 423 1.48 7.60 -23.75
C SER A 423 1.66 7.19 -25.21
N ALA A 424 1.80 5.90 -25.51
CA ALA A 424 1.94 5.39 -26.88
C ALA A 424 0.66 5.62 -27.71
N ALA A 425 -0.52 5.40 -27.12
CA ALA A 425 -1.80 5.60 -27.82
C ALA A 425 -2.08 7.07 -28.11
N VAL A 426 -1.94 7.96 -27.11
CA VAL A 426 -2.24 9.39 -27.27
C VAL A 426 -1.18 10.15 -28.07
N THR A 427 0.02 9.57 -28.25
CA THR A 427 1.06 10.14 -29.13
C THR A 427 1.11 9.52 -30.52
N GLY A 428 0.19 8.59 -30.82
CA GLY A 428 0.09 7.94 -32.12
C GLY A 428 1.20 6.97 -32.44
N LYS A 429 1.99 6.54 -31.43
CA LYS A 429 3.05 5.52 -31.60
C LYS A 429 2.47 4.12 -31.83
N ILE A 430 1.22 3.90 -31.41
CA ILE A 430 0.44 2.70 -31.72
C ILE A 430 -0.82 3.08 -32.47
N ASP A 431 -1.17 2.34 -33.51
CA ASP A 431 -2.45 2.50 -34.23
C ASP A 431 -3.50 1.58 -33.58
N VAL A 432 -4.35 2.17 -32.75
CA VAL A 432 -5.37 1.43 -31.99
C VAL A 432 -6.48 0.87 -32.90
N ARG A 433 -6.62 1.35 -34.13
CA ARG A 433 -7.64 0.90 -35.09
C ARG A 433 -7.34 -0.51 -35.64
N THR A 434 -6.07 -0.88 -35.65
CA THR A 434 -5.60 -2.18 -36.11
C THR A 434 -5.57 -3.24 -35.01
N MET A 435 -5.78 -2.83 -33.76
CA MET A 435 -5.76 -3.78 -32.64
C MET A 435 -7.08 -4.56 -32.56
N PRO A 436 -7.05 -5.89 -32.47
CA PRO A 436 -8.25 -6.69 -32.36
C PRO A 436 -9.01 -6.29 -31.09
N ALA A 437 -10.33 -6.12 -31.21
CA ALA A 437 -11.22 -6.08 -30.07
C ALA A 437 -10.95 -7.36 -29.26
N GLY A 438 -10.39 -7.22 -28.04
CA GLY A 438 -9.84 -8.33 -27.28
C GLY A 438 -10.81 -9.51 -27.26
N ARG A 439 -10.29 -10.73 -27.50
CA ARG A 439 -11.03 -11.97 -27.27
C ARG A 439 -11.52 -11.92 -25.81
N GLN A 440 -12.83 -12.00 -25.64
CA GLN A 440 -13.40 -12.40 -24.37
C GLN A 440 -12.87 -13.81 -24.11
N GLU A 441 -11.81 -13.93 -23.31
CA GLU A 441 -11.50 -15.21 -22.68
C GLU A 441 -12.63 -15.47 -21.70
N GLU A 442 -13.54 -16.34 -22.11
CA GLU A 442 -14.51 -16.98 -21.24
C GLU A 442 -13.73 -17.61 -20.09
N VAL A 443 -13.87 -17.03 -18.91
CA VAL A 443 -13.40 -17.61 -17.66
C VAL A 443 -14.41 -18.66 -17.27
N SER A 444 -14.15 -19.90 -17.69
CA SER A 444 -14.78 -21.10 -17.14
C SER A 444 -14.10 -21.50 -15.83
#